data_91ebe942791d075aefb621c726471b70
#
_entry.id   91ebe942791d075aefb621c726471b70
#
_cell.length_a   1.000
_cell.length_b   1.000
_cell.length_c   1.000
_cell.angle_alpha   90.00
_cell.angle_beta   90.00
_cell.angle_gamma   90.00
#
_symmetry.space_group_name_H-M   'P 1'
#
loop_
_entity.id
_entity.type
_entity.pdbx_description
1 polymer ?
#
loop_
_entity_poly.entity_id
_entity_poly.type
_entity_poly.pdbx_seq_one_letter_code
_entity_poly.pdbx_strand_id
1 'polypeptide(L)'
;MFEVFISRCSRYFAISLFFLLHFEGDLSWDAKAEVGSLRPDEFVNPIGEGADPWVIRDPHQPRYLWCMSEGNQAIAIHVSDSVSSMGKKTVVWEAPADGPYSKEVWAPELHFVEGKWRIYFAASDGQNKNHLAYVLTAVGEDPLGDYDLSGPFATGEGQDGRSPNLWAIDMTVFEHEQKLYAVWSGWDQVDSDRQYLYIAPMDSPTSLSGPRVRLCSNDDYLWERVEPVKSKRGLNEAPQVFMSKQRLSVTYSCGASWLPTYKLGMLELTGDDPLSPASWTKRKDPIFTGTDSTYGVGHSCFVRSLDGRQWWHVYHAKRDRNPGWRRYVFAQPMKVGSRGLPVLGSPVDSNTIMLRPSGSKQHVQPTSMDDYEYFGHHQMLRATPDSIRLGVQPNAPINTYRSGEKVVFSGAVSGDFEVGVTMQFHDGASSRDAGILFRTTGPSIGYDALRGYFAGLVPRTNLLILGKMDGMNWQELYRREVDIDVTQPVRLKVSVHGDRISVGLNGQEGFHFHDSTYKSGSIGFRVVDADATFSNLSVH
;
A
#
# COMPACT_ATOMS: atom_id res chain seq x y z
N MET A 1 -20.96 -4.04 -67.41
CA MET A 1 -20.55 -4.86 -68.56
C MET A 1 -20.03 -6.17 -68.00
N PHE A 2 -20.91 -7.18 -68.18
CA PHE A 2 -20.68 -8.62 -68.33
C PHE A 2 -19.97 -9.34 -67.19
N GLU A 3 -20.70 -10.14 -66.41
CA GLU A 3 -21.22 -11.53 -66.58
C GLU A 3 -20.19 -12.62 -66.32
N VAL A 4 -20.44 -13.38 -65.20
CA VAL A 4 -21.02 -14.73 -65.10
C VAL A 4 -20.17 -15.86 -65.69
N PHE A 5 -19.80 -16.83 -64.84
CA PHE A 5 -19.94 -18.25 -65.20
C PHE A 5 -20.11 -19.16 -63.96
N ILE A 6 -21.20 -19.92 -64.00
CA ILE A 6 -21.62 -21.01 -63.12
C ILE A 6 -21.10 -22.34 -63.71
N SER A 7 -20.70 -23.28 -62.91
CA SER A 7 -20.80 -24.71 -63.26
C SER A 7 -20.78 -25.62 -62.01
N ARG A 8 -21.81 -26.29 -61.87
CA ARG A 8 -22.40 -27.46 -61.27
C ARG A 8 -21.55 -28.75 -61.34
N CYS A 9 -21.69 -29.58 -60.28
CA CYS A 9 -22.10 -31.01 -60.27
C CYS A 9 -21.88 -31.53 -58.83
N SER A 10 -22.83 -31.95 -58.11
CA SER A 10 -23.87 -32.99 -58.10
C SER A 10 -23.42 -34.30 -57.38
N ARG A 11 -24.10 -34.56 -56.26
CA ARG A 11 -24.55 -35.82 -55.65
C ARG A 11 -23.53 -36.81 -55.04
N TYR A 12 -23.69 -37.08 -53.74
CA TYR A 12 -24.23 -38.38 -53.26
C TYR A 12 -24.81 -38.25 -51.85
N PHE A 13 -25.99 -38.87 -51.65
CA PHE A 13 -26.76 -39.03 -50.42
C PHE A 13 -26.12 -40.08 -49.51
N ALA A 14 -26.07 -39.82 -48.20
CA ALA A 14 -26.18 -40.87 -47.19
C ALA A 14 -26.87 -40.30 -45.95
N ILE A 15 -28.04 -40.80 -45.69
CA ILE A 15 -28.89 -40.57 -44.50
C ILE A 15 -28.27 -41.32 -43.33
N SER A 16 -28.02 -40.61 -42.25
CA SER A 16 -27.91 -41.21 -40.92
C SER A 16 -28.60 -40.32 -39.89
N LEU A 17 -29.69 -40.86 -39.42
CA LEU A 17 -30.53 -40.37 -38.33
C LEU A 17 -29.73 -40.45 -37.05
N PHE A 18 -29.45 -39.32 -36.36
CA PHE A 18 -29.04 -39.32 -34.98
C PHE A 18 -29.80 -38.27 -34.17
N PHE A 19 -30.31 -38.75 -33.07
CA PHE A 19 -31.13 -38.09 -32.06
C PHE A 19 -30.67 -36.69 -31.69
N LEU A 20 -31.57 -35.70 -31.73
CA LEU A 20 -31.49 -34.45 -31.01
C LEU A 20 -31.74 -34.70 -29.51
N LEU A 21 -30.69 -34.70 -28.74
CA LEU A 21 -30.77 -34.39 -27.31
C LEU A 21 -30.47 -32.90 -27.17
N HIS A 22 -31.50 -32.11 -26.88
CA HIS A 22 -31.38 -30.76 -26.40
C HIS A 22 -30.70 -30.81 -25.04
N PHE A 23 -29.44 -30.40 -24.98
CA PHE A 23 -28.79 -29.90 -23.74
C PHE A 23 -28.83 -28.38 -23.85
N GLU A 24 -29.84 -27.76 -23.26
CA GLU A 24 -29.75 -26.38 -22.79
C GLU A 24 -28.86 -26.42 -21.54
N GLY A 25 -27.58 -26.24 -21.74
CA GLY A 25 -26.63 -25.97 -20.68
C GLY A 25 -26.29 -24.49 -20.72
N ASP A 26 -26.91 -23.72 -19.88
CA ASP A 26 -26.44 -22.40 -19.50
C ASP A 26 -25.00 -22.49 -19.03
N LEU A 27 -24.06 -22.17 -19.92
CA LEU A 27 -22.67 -21.89 -19.55
C LEU A 27 -22.61 -20.46 -19.00
N SER A 28 -23.14 -20.27 -17.79
CA SER A 28 -22.77 -19.13 -16.97
C SER A 28 -21.35 -19.39 -16.45
N TRP A 29 -20.37 -18.76 -17.08
CA TRP A 29 -19.01 -18.63 -16.54
C TRP A 29 -19.02 -17.65 -15.37
N ASP A 30 -19.56 -18.04 -14.23
CA ASP A 30 -19.34 -17.40 -12.93
C ASP A 30 -18.52 -18.32 -12.01
N ALA A 31 -17.33 -18.67 -12.47
CA ALA A 31 -16.30 -19.15 -11.56
C ALA A 31 -15.62 -17.94 -10.91
N LYS A 32 -16.34 -17.19 -10.07
CA LYS A 32 -15.73 -16.47 -8.97
C LYS A 32 -15.16 -17.54 -8.06
N ALA A 33 -13.85 -17.74 -8.10
CA ALA A 33 -13.18 -18.57 -7.12
C ALA A 33 -13.64 -18.07 -5.74
N GLU A 34 -14.39 -18.89 -5.02
CA GLU A 34 -14.69 -18.68 -3.61
C GLU A 34 -13.33 -18.58 -2.91
N VAL A 35 -12.95 -17.36 -2.50
CA VAL A 35 -11.80 -17.19 -1.62
C VAL A 35 -12.23 -17.84 -0.29
N GLY A 36 -11.81 -19.08 -0.10
CA GLY A 36 -11.98 -19.78 1.16
C GLY A 36 -11.42 -18.92 2.31
N SER A 37 -11.82 -19.22 3.51
CA SER A 37 -11.30 -18.54 4.71
C SER A 37 -9.78 -18.56 4.71
N LEU A 38 -9.14 -17.37 4.86
CA LEU A 38 -7.69 -17.30 5.01
C LEU A 38 -7.25 -18.02 6.29
N ARG A 39 -6.19 -18.79 6.19
CA ARG A 39 -5.51 -19.34 7.35
C ARG A 39 -4.71 -18.23 8.07
N PRO A 40 -4.35 -18.40 9.35
CA PRO A 40 -3.54 -17.41 10.09
C PRO A 40 -2.19 -17.10 9.43
N ASP A 41 -1.66 -18.05 8.64
CA ASP A 41 -0.41 -17.93 7.89
C ASP A 41 -0.60 -17.38 6.47
N GLU A 42 -1.80 -16.97 6.10
CA GLU A 42 -2.14 -16.43 4.78
C GLU A 42 -2.49 -14.94 4.82
N PHE A 43 -2.37 -14.29 3.67
CA PHE A 43 -2.82 -12.92 3.43
C PHE A 43 -3.20 -12.72 1.96
N VAL A 44 -3.80 -11.57 1.65
CA VAL A 44 -4.09 -11.13 0.27
C VAL A 44 -3.61 -9.70 0.06
N ASN A 45 -3.23 -9.38 -1.18
CA ASN A 45 -2.99 -8.01 -1.62
C ASN A 45 -4.31 -7.32 -2.05
N PRO A 46 -4.37 -5.97 -1.99
CA PRO A 46 -3.37 -5.07 -1.41
C PRO A 46 -3.34 -5.12 0.12
N ILE A 47 -2.19 -4.79 0.72
CA ILE A 47 -2.03 -4.72 2.17
C ILE A 47 -2.40 -3.36 2.76
N GLY A 48 -2.52 -2.33 1.92
CA GLY A 48 -2.94 -0.99 2.31
C GLY A 48 -3.23 -0.11 1.11
N GLU A 49 -3.96 1.00 1.32
CA GLU A 49 -3.99 2.12 0.38
C GLU A 49 -2.79 3.02 0.67
N GLY A 50 -2.08 3.42 -0.37
CA GLY A 50 -0.90 4.26 -0.25
C GLY A 50 -0.05 4.21 -1.50
N ALA A 51 0.91 5.11 -1.54
CA ALA A 51 1.88 5.26 -2.62
C ALA A 51 3.29 5.18 -2.07
N ASP A 52 4.24 4.92 -2.95
CA ASP A 52 5.65 5.10 -2.69
C ASP A 52 6.11 4.36 -1.41
N PRO A 53 5.81 3.04 -1.29
CA PRO A 53 6.02 2.32 -0.05
C PRO A 53 7.50 2.09 0.21
N TRP A 54 7.93 2.42 1.42
CA TRP A 54 9.24 2.07 1.93
C TRP A 54 9.11 1.21 3.19
N VAL A 55 9.86 0.12 3.25
CA VAL A 55 9.91 -0.74 4.45
C VAL A 55 11.32 -1.24 4.70
N ILE A 56 11.77 -1.15 5.94
CA ILE A 56 13.07 -1.66 6.38
C ILE A 56 12.88 -2.60 7.59
N ARG A 57 13.75 -3.60 7.70
CA ARG A 57 13.87 -4.35 8.96
C ARG A 57 14.59 -3.49 9.99
N ASP A 58 14.05 -3.46 11.18
CA ASP A 58 14.76 -2.87 12.31
C ASP A 58 16.02 -3.72 12.59
N PRO A 59 17.25 -3.13 12.57
CA PRO A 59 18.49 -3.86 12.87
C PRO A 59 18.60 -4.32 14.31
N HIS A 60 17.81 -3.73 15.24
CA HIS A 60 17.89 -3.96 16.68
C HIS A 60 16.74 -4.82 17.22
N GLN A 61 15.60 -4.87 16.50
CA GLN A 61 14.40 -5.58 16.93
C GLN A 61 13.80 -6.41 15.77
N PRO A 62 13.15 -7.55 16.08
CA PRO A 62 12.53 -8.39 15.05
C PRO A 62 11.18 -7.81 14.58
N ARG A 63 11.23 -6.65 13.90
CA ARG A 63 10.07 -5.92 13.37
C ARG A 63 10.42 -5.21 12.08
N TYR A 64 9.39 -4.75 11.38
CA TYR A 64 9.48 -3.88 10.23
C TYR A 64 9.09 -2.46 10.59
N LEU A 65 9.74 -1.51 9.94
CA LEU A 65 9.43 -0.09 10.00
C LEU A 65 9.06 0.36 8.59
N TRP A 66 7.80 0.72 8.41
CA TRP A 66 7.30 1.29 7.17
C TRP A 66 7.35 2.81 7.27
N CYS A 67 7.93 3.46 6.28
CA CYS A 67 8.00 4.92 6.21
C CYS A 67 7.12 5.40 5.08
N MET A 68 6.13 6.22 5.37
CA MET A 68 5.10 6.64 4.43
C MET A 68 4.82 8.14 4.56
N SER A 69 4.50 8.77 3.45
CA SER A 69 3.93 10.12 3.46
C SER A 69 2.49 10.07 4.00
N GLU A 70 2.14 11.00 4.87
CA GLU A 70 0.81 11.16 5.44
C GLU A 70 0.20 12.47 4.92
N GLY A 71 -0.79 12.35 4.05
CA GLY A 71 -1.52 13.49 3.47
C GLY A 71 -0.64 14.48 2.70
N ASN A 72 0.54 14.08 2.23
CA ASN A 72 1.56 14.94 1.61
C ASN A 72 2.02 16.12 2.49
N GLN A 73 1.88 16.00 3.80
CA GLN A 73 2.24 17.05 4.77
C GLN A 73 3.01 16.54 5.99
N ALA A 74 3.03 15.23 6.19
CA ALA A 74 3.69 14.62 7.32
C ALA A 74 4.37 13.31 6.91
N ILE A 75 5.23 12.80 7.76
CA ILE A 75 5.88 11.50 7.62
C ILE A 75 5.48 10.63 8.79
N ALA A 76 4.99 9.44 8.48
CA ALA A 76 4.62 8.43 9.46
C ALA A 76 5.51 7.20 9.35
N ILE A 77 5.82 6.62 10.51
CA ILE A 77 6.43 5.28 10.60
C ILE A 77 5.38 4.33 11.16
N HIS A 78 5.19 3.21 10.45
CA HIS A 78 4.34 2.13 10.94
C HIS A 78 5.21 0.98 11.41
N VAL A 79 4.85 0.37 12.52
CA VAL A 79 5.58 -0.76 13.12
C VAL A 79 4.76 -2.03 12.94
N SER A 80 5.36 -3.03 12.31
CA SER A 80 4.72 -4.33 12.06
C SER A 80 5.67 -5.50 12.32
N ASP A 81 5.12 -6.66 12.63
CA ASP A 81 5.86 -7.92 12.71
C ASP A 81 5.80 -8.75 11.40
N SER A 82 5.16 -8.21 10.36
CA SER A 82 5.05 -8.86 9.05
C SER A 82 5.08 -7.85 7.91
N VAL A 83 5.76 -8.16 6.81
CA VAL A 83 5.69 -7.35 5.59
C VAL A 83 4.35 -7.48 4.86
N SER A 84 3.47 -8.37 5.29
CA SER A 84 2.10 -8.49 4.80
C SER A 84 1.10 -7.59 5.52
N SER A 85 1.57 -6.72 6.42
CA SER A 85 0.79 -5.73 7.16
C SER A 85 1.66 -4.51 7.42
N MET A 86 1.07 -3.31 7.38
CA MET A 86 1.79 -2.08 7.75
C MET A 86 1.85 -1.86 9.26
N GLY A 87 0.89 -2.38 10.01
CA GLY A 87 0.85 -2.30 11.47
C GLY A 87 0.52 -0.92 12.03
N LYS A 88 1.03 -0.62 13.24
CA LYS A 88 0.68 0.56 14.03
C LYS A 88 1.40 1.81 13.55
N LYS A 89 0.65 2.86 13.19
CA LYS A 89 1.15 4.14 12.70
C LYS A 89 1.54 5.11 13.83
N THR A 90 2.67 5.80 13.65
CA THR A 90 3.10 6.95 14.44
C THR A 90 3.58 8.04 13.48
N VAL A 91 3.06 9.26 13.56
CA VAL A 91 3.62 10.41 12.84
C VAL A 91 4.86 10.87 13.58
N VAL A 92 5.96 10.95 12.87
CA VAL A 92 7.27 11.31 13.43
C VAL A 92 7.74 12.70 13.03
N TRP A 93 7.14 13.26 11.98
CA TRP A 93 7.45 14.62 11.53
C TRP A 93 6.26 15.23 10.77
N GLU A 94 6.02 16.52 11.00
CA GLU A 94 5.02 17.32 10.29
C GLU A 94 5.71 18.51 9.62
N ALA A 95 5.33 18.77 8.36
CA ALA A 95 5.82 19.92 7.63
C ALA A 95 5.32 21.22 8.28
N PRO A 96 6.13 22.30 8.30
CA PRO A 96 5.69 23.60 8.80
C PRO A 96 4.56 24.17 7.92
N ALA A 97 3.81 25.12 8.47
CA ALA A 97 2.69 25.74 7.74
C ALA A 97 3.14 26.43 6.44
N ASP A 98 4.33 27.04 6.44
CA ASP A 98 4.90 27.80 5.33
C ASP A 98 6.39 27.50 5.16
N GLY A 99 6.92 27.76 3.97
CA GLY A 99 8.34 27.63 3.66
C GLY A 99 8.61 26.63 2.53
N PRO A 100 9.88 26.44 2.15
CA PRO A 100 10.27 25.69 0.96
C PRO A 100 10.03 24.18 1.04
N TYR A 101 9.67 23.65 2.20
CA TYR A 101 9.37 22.22 2.44
C TYR A 101 8.05 22.03 3.21
N SER A 102 7.13 23.01 3.06
CA SER A 102 5.88 23.03 3.81
C SER A 102 4.76 22.20 3.18
N LYS A 103 4.94 21.72 1.96
CA LYS A 103 3.92 21.02 1.16
C LYS A 103 4.53 19.89 0.35
N GLU A 104 3.63 19.01 -0.12
CA GLU A 104 3.98 17.95 -1.05
C GLU A 104 5.17 17.12 -0.58
N VAL A 105 5.09 16.63 0.66
CA VAL A 105 6.06 15.73 1.27
C VAL A 105 5.91 14.36 0.62
N TRP A 106 6.90 13.96 -0.19
CA TRP A 106 6.81 12.78 -1.04
C TRP A 106 7.90 11.75 -0.73
N ALA A 107 7.54 10.48 -0.93
CA ALA A 107 8.40 9.33 -0.99
C ALA A 107 9.49 9.28 0.12
N PRO A 108 9.11 9.31 1.41
CA PRO A 108 10.09 9.22 2.48
C PRO A 108 10.67 7.81 2.60
N GLU A 109 11.99 7.72 2.68
CA GLU A 109 12.75 6.49 2.87
C GLU A 109 13.50 6.50 4.20
N LEU A 110 13.16 5.57 5.10
CA LEU A 110 13.84 5.39 6.39
C LEU A 110 15.06 4.49 6.24
N HIS A 111 16.24 4.99 6.56
CA HIS A 111 17.50 4.27 6.52
C HIS A 111 18.18 4.28 7.89
N PHE A 112 18.95 3.23 8.20
CA PHE A 112 19.86 3.21 9.34
C PHE A 112 21.30 3.33 8.81
N VAL A 113 21.86 4.54 8.86
CA VAL A 113 23.14 4.90 8.26
C VAL A 113 24.04 5.50 9.31
N GLU A 114 25.29 5.03 9.40
CA GLU A 114 26.28 5.50 10.39
C GLU A 114 25.73 5.56 11.82
N GLY A 115 25.02 4.48 12.22
CA GLY A 115 24.50 4.33 13.57
C GLY A 115 23.30 5.20 13.94
N LYS A 116 22.66 5.87 12.96
CA LYS A 116 21.48 6.71 13.20
C LYS A 116 20.37 6.43 12.19
N TRP A 117 19.12 6.61 12.63
CA TRP A 117 17.96 6.64 11.77
C TRP A 117 17.90 7.95 10.97
N ARG A 118 17.65 7.85 9.68
CA ARG A 118 17.51 8.97 8.75
C ARG A 118 16.37 8.74 7.81
N ILE A 119 15.62 9.81 7.50
CA ILE A 119 14.52 9.76 6.52
C ILE A 119 14.86 10.71 5.40
N TYR A 120 15.11 10.17 4.21
CA TYR A 120 15.31 10.96 2.99
C TYR A 120 13.95 11.14 2.32
N PHE A 121 13.63 12.37 1.91
CA PHE A 121 12.33 12.68 1.32
C PHE A 121 12.42 13.91 0.40
N ALA A 122 11.39 14.13 -0.39
CA ALA A 122 11.25 15.35 -1.18
C ALA A 122 10.10 16.21 -0.65
N ALA A 123 10.25 17.53 -0.76
CA ALA A 123 9.19 18.47 -0.41
C ALA A 123 9.31 19.75 -1.21
N SER A 124 8.22 20.54 -1.24
CA SER A 124 8.15 21.83 -1.92
C SER A 124 7.36 22.86 -1.10
N ASP A 125 7.19 24.04 -1.67
CA ASP A 125 6.30 25.10 -1.18
C ASP A 125 4.85 24.96 -1.68
N GLY A 126 4.52 23.82 -2.32
CA GLY A 126 3.26 23.55 -3.01
C GLY A 126 3.33 23.76 -4.53
N GLN A 127 4.48 24.13 -5.06
CA GLN A 127 4.72 24.18 -6.49
C GLN A 127 5.65 23.03 -6.90
N ASN A 128 5.17 22.15 -7.77
CA ASN A 128 5.93 20.98 -8.21
C ASN A 128 7.38 21.30 -8.65
N LYS A 129 7.59 22.40 -9.34
CA LYS A 129 8.93 22.81 -9.82
C LYS A 129 9.94 23.14 -8.72
N ASN A 130 9.48 23.34 -7.50
CA ASN A 130 10.30 23.70 -6.34
C ASN A 130 10.63 22.49 -5.43
N HIS A 131 10.37 21.26 -5.88
CA HIS A 131 10.75 20.08 -5.11
C HIS A 131 12.26 19.94 -5.00
N LEU A 132 12.73 19.78 -3.77
CA LEU A 132 14.11 19.50 -3.42
C LEU A 132 14.17 18.30 -2.46
N ALA A 133 15.33 17.66 -2.42
CA ALA A 133 15.58 16.54 -1.51
C ALA A 133 16.09 17.03 -0.15
N TYR A 134 15.56 16.47 0.91
CA TYR A 134 15.87 16.76 2.32
C TYR A 134 16.16 15.47 3.09
N VAL A 135 16.72 15.62 4.28
CA VAL A 135 16.90 14.51 5.23
C VAL A 135 16.54 14.93 6.65
N LEU A 136 15.82 14.04 7.33
CA LEU A 136 15.58 14.07 8.77
C LEU A 136 16.55 13.12 9.43
N THR A 137 17.18 13.55 10.53
CA THR A 137 18.05 12.70 11.34
C THR A 137 17.45 12.54 12.74
N ALA A 138 17.28 11.31 13.19
CA ALA A 138 16.74 11.04 14.52
C ALA A 138 17.63 11.67 15.60
N VAL A 139 17.01 12.36 16.56
CA VAL A 139 17.69 12.96 17.72
C VAL A 139 18.21 11.88 18.66
N GLY A 140 17.39 10.83 18.89
CA GLY A 140 17.72 9.68 19.74
C GLY A 140 17.94 8.39 18.94
N GLU A 141 17.85 7.26 19.63
CA GLU A 141 17.98 5.91 19.06
C GLU A 141 16.64 5.32 18.59
N ASP A 142 15.53 5.87 19.09
CA ASP A 142 14.19 5.41 18.74
C ASP A 142 13.77 5.96 17.36
N PRO A 143 13.47 5.11 16.36
CA PRO A 143 12.97 5.56 15.07
C PRO A 143 11.60 6.25 15.15
N LEU A 144 10.86 6.10 16.24
CA LEU A 144 9.57 6.77 16.47
C LEU A 144 9.69 8.08 17.27
N GLY A 145 10.91 8.50 17.60
CA GLY A 145 11.18 9.74 18.32
C GLY A 145 11.24 10.98 17.43
N ASP A 146 11.84 12.03 17.95
CA ASP A 146 12.00 13.31 17.28
C ASP A 146 13.10 13.28 16.20
N TYR A 147 12.96 14.13 15.19
CA TYR A 147 13.89 14.26 14.08
C TYR A 147 14.28 15.71 13.83
N ASP A 148 15.56 15.93 13.53
CA ASP A 148 16.12 17.20 13.08
C ASP A 148 16.23 17.24 11.55
N LEU A 149 15.74 18.30 10.92
CA LEU A 149 15.80 18.50 9.48
C LEU A 149 17.15 19.08 9.03
N SER A 150 17.68 18.55 7.95
CA SER A 150 18.84 19.08 7.20
C SER A 150 18.54 19.15 5.72
N GLY A 151 19.26 20.00 5.00
CA GLY A 151 19.10 20.20 3.57
C GLY A 151 18.58 21.59 3.19
N PRO A 152 18.20 21.82 1.91
CA PRO A 152 18.16 20.77 0.86
C PRO A 152 19.56 20.30 0.43
N PHE A 153 19.63 19.09 -0.12
CA PHE A 153 20.86 18.58 -0.73
C PHE A 153 21.24 19.42 -1.94
N ALA A 154 22.55 19.59 -2.16
CA ALA A 154 23.09 20.30 -3.31
C ALA A 154 23.00 19.44 -4.59
N THR A 155 21.81 19.28 -5.16
CA THR A 155 21.52 18.44 -6.33
C THR A 155 21.79 19.12 -7.68
N GLY A 156 22.37 20.32 -7.69
CA GLY A 156 22.72 21.07 -8.90
C GLY A 156 23.99 20.59 -9.60
N GLU A 157 24.42 21.32 -10.60
CA GLU A 157 25.59 20.98 -11.45
C GLU A 157 26.95 21.18 -10.74
N GLY A 158 27.01 21.95 -9.67
CA GLY A 158 28.24 22.21 -8.95
C GLY A 158 28.05 22.42 -7.47
N GLN A 159 29.10 22.15 -6.71
CA GLN A 159 29.12 22.28 -5.25
C GLN A 159 29.77 23.60 -4.79
N ASP A 160 29.94 24.52 -5.70
CA ASP A 160 30.53 25.82 -5.42
C ASP A 160 29.60 26.81 -4.67
N GLY A 161 28.37 26.35 -4.33
CA GLY A 161 27.32 27.14 -3.69
C GLY A 161 26.75 28.26 -4.58
N ARG A 162 27.14 28.31 -5.86
CA ARG A 162 26.69 29.31 -6.84
C ARG A 162 25.69 28.74 -7.83
N SER A 163 25.76 27.45 -8.10
CA SER A 163 24.79 26.77 -8.96
C SER A 163 23.47 26.57 -8.21
N PRO A 164 22.31 26.88 -8.84
CA PRO A 164 21.03 26.61 -8.20
C PRO A 164 20.82 25.11 -7.99
N ASN A 165 20.17 24.75 -6.89
CA ASN A 165 19.65 23.40 -6.73
C ASN A 165 18.66 23.10 -7.84
N LEU A 166 18.69 21.89 -8.32
CA LEU A 166 17.75 21.41 -9.31
C LEU A 166 16.74 20.47 -8.65
N TRP A 167 15.58 20.42 -9.23
CA TRP A 167 14.48 19.56 -8.83
C TRP A 167 14.96 18.13 -8.60
N ALA A 168 14.62 17.57 -7.44
CA ALA A 168 15.06 16.25 -7.01
C ALA A 168 14.02 15.61 -6.11
N ILE A 169 13.66 14.34 -6.42
CA ILE A 169 12.75 13.49 -5.63
C ILE A 169 13.31 12.08 -5.49
N ASP A 170 12.70 11.27 -4.64
CA ASP A 170 12.95 9.83 -4.51
C ASP A 170 14.43 9.53 -4.25
N MET A 171 15.04 10.24 -3.30
CA MET A 171 16.44 10.05 -2.97
C MET A 171 16.61 8.81 -2.08
N THR A 172 17.37 7.82 -2.58
CA THR A 172 17.84 6.67 -1.82
C THR A 172 19.35 6.74 -1.60
N VAL A 173 19.84 6.17 -0.49
CA VAL A 173 21.27 6.14 -0.16
C VAL A 173 21.77 4.72 0.03
N PHE A 174 23.03 4.48 -0.30
CA PHE A 174 23.65 3.19 -0.13
C PHE A 174 25.17 3.30 0.07
N GLU A 175 25.72 2.30 0.73
CA GLU A 175 27.16 2.14 0.86
C GLU A 175 27.68 1.12 -0.18
N HIS A 176 28.74 1.48 -0.87
CA HIS A 176 29.46 0.59 -1.77
C HIS A 176 30.95 0.81 -1.60
N GLU A 177 31.71 -0.28 -1.33
CA GLU A 177 33.16 -0.23 -1.10
C GLU A 177 33.57 0.83 -0.06
N GLN A 178 32.85 0.88 1.07
CA GLN A 178 33.06 1.82 2.19
C GLN A 178 32.89 3.30 1.84
N LYS A 179 32.20 3.58 0.73
CA LYS A 179 31.80 4.94 0.32
C LYS A 179 30.29 5.06 0.27
N LEU A 180 29.79 6.18 0.73
CA LEU A 180 28.37 6.48 0.70
C LEU A 180 28.02 7.20 -0.59
N TYR A 181 26.90 6.81 -1.18
CA TYR A 181 26.34 7.39 -2.41
C TYR A 181 24.86 7.67 -2.25
N ALA A 182 24.39 8.73 -2.93
CA ALA A 182 22.98 8.99 -3.12
C ALA A 182 22.60 8.80 -4.58
N VAL A 183 21.42 8.21 -4.83
CA VAL A 183 20.77 8.12 -6.15
C VAL A 183 19.39 8.73 -6.05
N TRP A 184 18.99 9.53 -7.04
CA TRP A 184 17.68 10.20 -7.02
C TRP A 184 17.14 10.43 -8.43
N SER A 185 15.85 10.76 -8.53
CA SER A 185 15.23 11.30 -9.72
C SER A 185 15.39 12.82 -9.76
N GLY A 186 15.91 13.35 -10.83
CA GLY A 186 16.18 14.78 -10.95
C GLY A 186 15.93 15.36 -12.34
N TRP A 187 15.71 16.66 -12.41
CA TRP A 187 15.65 17.37 -13.68
C TRP A 187 17.04 17.70 -14.22
N ASP A 188 17.15 17.76 -15.55
CA ASP A 188 18.40 18.09 -16.22
C ASP A 188 18.75 19.59 -16.12
N GLN A 189 17.76 20.44 -15.97
CA GLN A 189 17.90 21.89 -15.87
C GLN A 189 16.72 22.51 -15.11
N VAL A 190 16.79 23.78 -14.82
CA VAL A 190 15.68 24.56 -14.27
C VAL A 190 14.51 24.57 -15.28
N ASP A 191 13.29 24.46 -14.78
CA ASP A 191 12.06 24.42 -15.59
C ASP A 191 12.02 23.28 -16.64
N SER A 192 12.63 22.15 -16.33
CA SER A 192 12.54 20.93 -17.13
C SER A 192 11.32 20.10 -16.73
N ASP A 193 10.93 19.16 -17.61
CA ASP A 193 9.98 18.09 -17.33
C ASP A 193 10.60 16.70 -17.55
N ARG A 194 11.93 16.65 -17.71
CA ARG A 194 12.68 15.42 -17.95
C ARG A 194 13.29 14.92 -16.65
N GLN A 195 12.82 13.79 -16.20
CA GLN A 195 13.32 13.12 -15.00
C GLN A 195 14.33 12.03 -15.38
N TYR A 196 15.57 12.21 -14.94
CA TYR A 196 16.67 11.27 -15.11
C TYR A 196 17.13 10.74 -13.76
N LEU A 197 17.82 9.61 -13.75
CA LEU A 197 18.50 9.13 -12.57
C LEU A 197 19.89 9.76 -12.47
N TYR A 198 20.16 10.33 -11.30
CA TYR A 198 21.45 10.89 -10.94
C TYR A 198 22.06 10.14 -9.76
N ILE A 199 23.39 10.06 -9.73
CA ILE A 199 24.16 9.59 -8.59
C ILE A 199 25.19 10.65 -8.20
N ALA A 200 25.48 10.75 -6.91
CA ALA A 200 26.61 11.51 -6.41
C ALA A 200 27.24 10.82 -5.20
N PRO A 201 28.55 11.01 -4.94
CA PRO A 201 29.16 10.58 -3.70
C PRO A 201 28.70 11.47 -2.55
N MET A 202 28.76 10.94 -1.34
CA MET A 202 28.43 11.66 -0.13
C MET A 202 29.66 11.68 0.81
N ASP A 203 29.91 12.81 1.48
CA ASP A 203 30.92 12.96 2.53
C ASP A 203 30.31 12.75 3.92
N SER A 204 29.01 12.86 4.03
CA SER A 204 28.23 12.51 5.22
C SER A 204 26.81 12.12 4.79
N PRO A 205 26.04 11.46 5.66
CA PRO A 205 24.64 11.13 5.37
C PRO A 205 23.71 12.34 5.10
N THR A 206 24.19 13.55 5.31
CA THR A 206 23.44 14.79 5.14
C THR A 206 24.01 15.73 4.04
N SER A 207 25.08 15.29 3.35
CA SER A 207 25.79 16.15 2.38
C SER A 207 26.37 15.36 1.21
N LEU A 208 26.17 15.86 -0.02
CA LEU A 208 26.84 15.36 -1.22
C LEU A 208 28.25 15.97 -1.32
N SER A 209 29.25 15.19 -1.77
CA SER A 209 30.65 15.61 -1.83
C SER A 209 31.19 15.87 -3.25
N GLY A 210 30.39 15.62 -4.29
CA GLY A 210 30.82 15.80 -5.68
C GLY A 210 29.66 16.16 -6.61
N PRO A 211 29.95 16.48 -7.88
CA PRO A 211 28.93 16.77 -8.86
C PRO A 211 28.05 15.54 -9.10
N ARG A 212 26.80 15.79 -9.43
CA ARG A 212 25.88 14.73 -9.86
C ARG A 212 26.31 14.13 -11.19
N VAL A 213 26.15 12.85 -11.33
CA VAL A 213 26.40 12.11 -12.58
C VAL A 213 25.09 11.50 -13.05
N ARG A 214 24.69 11.75 -14.30
CA ARG A 214 23.51 11.11 -14.89
C ARG A 214 23.80 9.65 -15.24
N LEU A 215 23.05 8.73 -14.66
CA LEU A 215 23.23 7.29 -14.86
C LEU A 215 22.63 6.79 -16.18
N CYS A 216 21.47 7.29 -16.56
CA CYS A 216 20.79 6.90 -17.80
C CYS A 216 19.84 7.99 -18.30
N SER A 217 19.41 7.85 -19.55
CA SER A 217 18.38 8.68 -20.15
C SER A 217 17.00 8.05 -19.96
N ASN A 218 15.96 8.85 -19.91
CA ASN A 218 14.58 8.40 -19.81
C ASN A 218 13.90 8.20 -21.18
N ASP A 219 14.65 8.34 -22.26
CA ASP A 219 14.19 8.14 -23.63
C ASP A 219 15.03 7.14 -24.42
N ASP A 220 15.88 6.36 -23.73
CA ASP A 220 16.66 5.27 -24.36
C ASP A 220 15.73 4.21 -24.97
N TYR A 221 14.58 3.97 -24.31
CA TYR A 221 13.57 3.01 -24.77
C TYR A 221 12.17 3.62 -24.81
N LEU A 222 11.37 3.22 -25.79
CA LEU A 222 9.99 3.73 -25.95
C LEU A 222 9.08 3.45 -24.74
N TRP A 223 9.30 2.34 -24.05
CA TRP A 223 8.50 1.94 -22.91
C TRP A 223 8.73 2.80 -21.64
N GLU A 224 9.79 3.60 -21.60
CA GLU A 224 10.06 4.55 -20.51
C GLU A 224 9.26 5.85 -20.66
N ARG A 225 8.68 6.09 -21.83
CA ARG A 225 7.93 7.31 -22.10
C ARG A 225 6.54 7.25 -21.49
N VAL A 226 6.05 8.41 -21.07
CA VAL A 226 4.69 8.56 -20.52
C VAL A 226 3.64 8.18 -21.57
N GLU A 227 3.81 8.68 -22.80
CA GLU A 227 2.99 8.32 -23.97
C GLU A 227 3.90 7.97 -25.14
N PRO A 228 4.24 6.69 -25.34
CA PRO A 228 5.28 6.27 -26.29
C PRO A 228 5.16 6.83 -27.71
N VAL A 229 3.93 7.02 -28.18
CA VAL A 229 3.65 7.47 -29.57
C VAL A 229 3.48 9.00 -29.64
N LYS A 230 2.93 9.63 -28.61
CA LYS A 230 2.50 11.03 -28.64
C LYS A 230 3.51 12.01 -28.03
N SER A 231 4.33 11.55 -27.09
CA SER A 231 5.25 12.39 -26.32
C SER A 231 6.65 11.78 -26.24
N LYS A 232 7.67 12.63 -26.29
CA LYS A 232 9.04 12.22 -25.95
C LYS A 232 9.33 12.30 -24.44
N ARG A 233 8.36 12.76 -23.65
CA ARG A 233 8.50 12.86 -22.20
C ARG A 233 8.62 11.46 -21.61
N GLY A 234 9.71 11.21 -20.91
CA GLY A 234 9.94 10.03 -20.10
C GLY A 234 10.18 10.43 -18.66
N LEU A 235 9.90 9.50 -17.75
CA LEU A 235 10.18 9.64 -16.33
C LEU A 235 11.00 8.43 -15.90
N ASN A 236 12.16 8.67 -15.26
CA ASN A 236 12.87 7.67 -14.49
C ASN A 236 12.88 8.15 -13.03
N GLU A 237 12.22 7.43 -12.15
CA GLU A 237 12.03 7.82 -10.76
C GLU A 237 12.08 6.62 -9.82
N ALA A 238 11.98 6.85 -8.52
CA ALA A 238 12.00 5.81 -7.50
C ALA A 238 13.17 4.81 -7.64
N PRO A 239 14.43 5.28 -7.68
CA PRO A 239 15.56 4.38 -7.73
C PRO A 239 15.64 3.55 -6.45
N GLN A 240 15.81 2.24 -6.59
CA GLN A 240 16.00 1.32 -5.47
C GLN A 240 17.25 0.49 -5.67
N VAL A 241 18.14 0.57 -4.71
CA VAL A 241 19.40 -0.17 -4.75
C VAL A 241 19.19 -1.60 -4.24
N PHE A 242 19.61 -2.56 -5.02
CA PHE A 242 19.64 -3.96 -4.63
C PHE A 242 21.05 -4.50 -4.69
N MET A 243 21.55 -4.96 -3.54
CA MET A 243 22.87 -5.57 -3.41
C MET A 243 22.75 -7.02 -2.98
N SER A 244 23.34 -7.91 -3.75
CA SER A 244 23.41 -9.34 -3.41
C SER A 244 24.59 -10.00 -4.13
N LYS A 245 25.27 -10.93 -3.46
CA LYS A 245 26.39 -11.69 -4.02
C LYS A 245 27.46 -10.79 -4.70
N GLN A 246 27.79 -9.67 -4.05
CA GLN A 246 28.76 -8.67 -4.55
C GLN A 246 28.34 -8.01 -5.89
N ARG A 247 27.05 -8.07 -6.23
CA ARG A 247 26.46 -7.35 -7.36
C ARG A 247 25.59 -6.23 -6.86
N LEU A 248 25.73 -5.09 -7.53
CA LEU A 248 24.91 -3.91 -7.30
C LEU A 248 24.03 -3.65 -8.52
N SER A 249 22.77 -3.43 -8.29
CA SER A 249 21.81 -2.97 -9.30
C SER A 249 20.92 -1.89 -8.75
N VAL A 250 20.42 -1.02 -9.62
CA VAL A 250 19.41 -0.01 -9.31
C VAL A 250 18.17 -0.34 -10.14
N THR A 251 17.09 -0.69 -9.48
CA THR A 251 15.77 -0.72 -10.13
C THR A 251 15.19 0.70 -10.10
N TYR A 252 14.42 1.04 -11.10
CA TYR A 252 13.78 2.36 -11.18
C TYR A 252 12.40 2.22 -11.83
N SER A 253 11.54 3.17 -11.53
CA SER A 253 10.21 3.25 -12.12
C SER A 253 10.20 4.17 -13.32
N CYS A 254 9.33 3.88 -14.28
CA CYS A 254 9.22 4.67 -15.50
C CYS A 254 7.82 4.66 -16.10
N GLY A 255 7.60 5.60 -17.01
CA GLY A 255 6.26 5.97 -17.48
C GLY A 255 5.72 7.09 -16.61
N ALA A 256 4.56 6.89 -15.99
CA ALA A 256 4.01 7.85 -15.05
C ALA A 256 3.21 7.14 -13.96
N SER A 257 3.45 7.48 -12.70
CA SER A 257 2.86 6.82 -11.53
C SER A 257 1.33 6.96 -11.44
N TRP A 258 0.74 7.94 -12.11
CA TRP A 258 -0.71 8.13 -12.22
C TRP A 258 -1.37 7.33 -13.36
N LEU A 259 -0.56 6.66 -14.22
CA LEU A 259 -1.03 5.88 -15.36
C LEU A 259 -1.00 4.36 -15.06
N PRO A 260 -1.87 3.58 -15.71
CA PRO A 260 -1.86 2.12 -15.58
C PRO A 260 -0.64 1.45 -16.22
N THR A 261 0.17 2.21 -16.94
CA THR A 261 1.35 1.73 -17.68
C THR A 261 2.68 1.90 -16.92
N TYR A 262 2.66 2.40 -15.70
CA TYR A 262 3.84 2.50 -14.84
C TYR A 262 4.48 1.14 -14.63
N LYS A 263 5.81 1.06 -14.63
CA LYS A 263 6.57 -0.20 -14.63
C LYS A 263 8.00 0.00 -14.17
N LEU A 264 8.75 -1.08 -14.00
CA LEU A 264 10.14 -1.05 -13.53
C LEU A 264 11.14 -1.36 -14.64
N GLY A 265 12.22 -0.56 -14.67
CA GLY A 265 13.47 -0.84 -15.34
C GLY A 265 14.58 -1.22 -14.36
N MET A 266 15.77 -1.52 -14.89
CA MET A 266 16.95 -1.84 -14.07
C MET A 266 18.25 -1.43 -14.74
N LEU A 267 19.16 -0.90 -13.92
CA LEU A 267 20.58 -0.70 -14.21
C LEU A 267 21.39 -1.74 -13.42
N GLU A 268 22.37 -2.37 -14.04
CA GLU A 268 23.33 -3.28 -13.40
C GLU A 268 24.71 -2.64 -13.42
N LEU A 269 25.36 -2.52 -12.27
CA LEU A 269 26.77 -2.10 -12.20
C LEU A 269 27.64 -3.24 -12.73
N THR A 270 28.23 -3.03 -13.88
CA THR A 270 29.09 -4.02 -14.59
C THR A 270 30.54 -3.61 -14.63
N GLY A 271 30.85 -2.33 -14.39
CA GLY A 271 32.22 -1.83 -14.16
C GLY A 271 32.47 -1.56 -12.68
N ASP A 272 33.63 -1.01 -12.37
CA ASP A 272 34.12 -0.86 -10.99
C ASP A 272 33.72 0.50 -10.37
N ASP A 273 33.51 1.54 -11.18
CA ASP A 273 33.23 2.89 -10.71
C ASP A 273 31.74 3.24 -10.85
N PRO A 274 30.96 3.34 -9.76
CA PRO A 274 29.55 3.70 -9.82
C PRO A 274 29.31 5.14 -10.29
N LEU A 275 30.32 6.01 -10.29
CA LEU A 275 30.21 7.39 -10.82
C LEU A 275 30.49 7.46 -12.33
N SER A 276 30.88 6.37 -12.96
CA SER A 276 31.04 6.31 -14.42
C SER A 276 29.77 5.77 -15.08
N PRO A 277 29.06 6.55 -15.92
CA PRO A 277 27.90 6.04 -16.65
C PRO A 277 28.20 4.79 -17.48
N ALA A 278 29.44 4.66 -17.99
CA ALA A 278 29.90 3.49 -18.76
C ALA A 278 29.99 2.21 -17.92
N SER A 279 30.04 2.32 -16.59
CA SER A 279 30.03 1.17 -15.68
C SER A 279 28.64 0.56 -15.51
N TRP A 280 27.59 1.21 -16.01
CA TRP A 280 26.22 0.76 -15.86
C TRP A 280 25.64 0.19 -17.14
N THR A 281 25.04 -0.97 -17.04
CA THR A 281 24.31 -1.60 -18.14
C THR A 281 22.82 -1.53 -17.89
N LYS A 282 22.10 -0.83 -18.77
CA LYS A 282 20.64 -0.69 -18.71
C LYS A 282 19.96 -1.87 -19.40
N ARG A 283 18.94 -2.43 -18.74
CA ARG A 283 18.13 -3.51 -19.32
C ARG A 283 17.28 -2.98 -20.49
N LYS A 284 17.23 -3.77 -21.58
CA LYS A 284 16.43 -3.44 -22.76
C LYS A 284 14.94 -3.51 -22.52
N ASP A 285 14.51 -4.49 -21.71
CA ASP A 285 13.11 -4.75 -21.42
C ASP A 285 12.81 -4.39 -19.97
N PRO A 286 11.58 -3.94 -19.67
CA PRO A 286 11.16 -3.73 -18.30
C PRO A 286 11.24 -5.05 -17.53
N ILE A 287 11.59 -4.96 -16.24
CA ILE A 287 11.76 -6.13 -15.37
C ILE A 287 10.49 -6.48 -14.59
N PHE A 288 9.51 -5.57 -14.55
CA PHE A 288 8.23 -5.76 -13.87
C PHE A 288 7.18 -4.83 -14.48
N THR A 289 6.09 -5.40 -14.98
CA THR A 289 5.03 -4.70 -15.68
C THR A 289 3.67 -5.16 -15.16
N GLY A 290 2.67 -4.29 -15.24
CA GLY A 290 1.29 -4.66 -14.90
C GLY A 290 0.75 -5.85 -15.69
N THR A 291 -0.29 -6.47 -15.18
CA THR A 291 -1.07 -7.56 -15.77
C THR A 291 -2.44 -7.06 -16.24
N ASP A 292 -3.34 -7.98 -16.60
CA ASP A 292 -4.73 -7.64 -16.92
C ASP A 292 -5.61 -7.32 -15.69
N SER A 293 -5.08 -7.50 -14.48
CA SER A 293 -5.78 -7.31 -13.20
C SER A 293 -5.04 -6.41 -12.21
N THR A 294 -3.74 -6.15 -12.41
CA THR A 294 -2.90 -5.31 -11.54
C THR A 294 -2.11 -4.35 -12.42
N TYR A 295 -2.37 -3.06 -12.31
CA TYR A 295 -1.88 -2.03 -13.23
C TYR A 295 -0.94 -1.06 -12.53
N GLY A 296 -0.18 -0.30 -13.31
CA GLY A 296 0.61 0.83 -12.82
C GLY A 296 1.54 0.45 -11.67
N VAL A 297 2.29 -0.64 -11.84
CA VAL A 297 3.18 -1.21 -10.82
C VAL A 297 4.52 -0.50 -10.80
N GLY A 298 4.98 -0.10 -9.63
CA GLY A 298 6.27 0.58 -9.50
C GLY A 298 6.57 1.05 -8.09
N HIS A 299 7.56 1.92 -7.95
CA HIS A 299 8.10 2.43 -6.70
C HIS A 299 8.42 1.28 -5.73
N SER A 300 9.46 0.55 -6.07
CA SER A 300 9.84 -0.70 -5.41
C SER A 300 10.58 -0.48 -4.10
N CYS A 301 10.39 -1.40 -3.17
CA CYS A 301 11.26 -1.58 -2.03
C CYS A 301 11.56 -3.08 -1.85
N PHE A 302 12.76 -3.43 -1.41
CA PHE A 302 13.19 -4.81 -1.23
C PHE A 302 13.56 -5.07 0.22
N VAL A 303 12.92 -6.05 0.83
CA VAL A 303 13.15 -6.37 2.23
C VAL A 303 13.23 -7.88 2.47
N ARG A 304 14.01 -8.29 3.46
CA ARG A 304 14.06 -9.70 3.88
C ARG A 304 12.97 -10.01 4.91
N SER A 305 12.47 -11.25 4.89
CA SER A 305 11.66 -11.79 5.99
C SER A 305 12.39 -11.69 7.32
N LEU A 306 11.67 -11.67 8.45
CA LEU A 306 12.29 -11.51 9.78
C LEU A 306 13.33 -12.59 10.10
N ASP A 307 13.12 -13.83 9.62
CA ASP A 307 14.09 -14.92 9.75
C ASP A 307 15.22 -14.88 8.69
N GLY A 308 15.18 -13.91 7.78
CA GLY A 308 16.18 -13.70 6.72
C GLY A 308 16.16 -14.70 5.56
N ARG A 309 15.20 -15.64 5.52
CA ARG A 309 15.17 -16.73 4.54
C ARG A 309 14.60 -16.32 3.19
N GLN A 310 13.69 -15.35 3.17
CA GLN A 310 12.98 -14.90 1.98
C GLN A 310 13.34 -13.46 1.65
N TRP A 311 13.30 -13.12 0.36
CA TRP A 311 13.24 -11.75 -0.12
C TRP A 311 11.82 -11.41 -0.53
N TRP A 312 11.41 -10.20 -0.21
CA TRP A 312 10.11 -9.64 -0.54
C TRP A 312 10.27 -8.36 -1.35
N HIS A 313 9.44 -8.26 -2.38
CA HIS A 313 9.27 -7.08 -3.22
C HIS A 313 7.99 -6.38 -2.76
N VAL A 314 8.14 -5.15 -2.31
CA VAL A 314 7.04 -4.25 -1.95
C VAL A 314 6.96 -3.16 -3.01
N TYR A 315 5.77 -2.84 -3.46
CA TYR A 315 5.55 -1.87 -4.53
C TYR A 315 4.15 -1.28 -4.43
N HIS A 316 3.89 -0.15 -5.09
CA HIS A 316 2.53 0.27 -5.27
C HIS A 316 1.96 -0.20 -6.62
N ALA A 317 0.64 -0.34 -6.68
CA ALA A 317 -0.09 -0.69 -7.90
C ALA A 317 -1.47 -0.02 -7.92
N LYS A 318 -2.07 0.02 -9.12
CA LYS A 318 -3.46 0.42 -9.35
C LYS A 318 -4.34 -0.81 -9.51
N ARG A 319 -5.59 -0.71 -9.09
CA ARG A 319 -6.60 -1.79 -9.22
C ARG A 319 -7.49 -1.65 -10.45
N ASP A 320 -7.37 -0.52 -11.16
CA ASP A 320 -8.11 -0.23 -12.38
C ASP A 320 -7.22 0.48 -13.41
N ARG A 321 -7.71 0.59 -14.65
CA ARG A 321 -6.98 1.21 -15.76
C ARG A 321 -7.14 2.73 -15.84
N ASN A 322 -7.91 3.34 -14.93
CA ASN A 322 -8.14 4.77 -14.97
C ASN A 322 -6.90 5.56 -14.57
N PRO A 323 -6.54 6.62 -15.28
CA PRO A 323 -5.54 7.57 -14.80
C PRO A 323 -5.96 8.15 -13.45
N GLY A 324 -5.00 8.41 -12.57
CA GLY A 324 -5.27 9.03 -11.27
C GLY A 324 -4.29 8.57 -10.19
N TRP A 325 -4.34 9.24 -9.05
CA TRP A 325 -3.36 9.12 -7.98
C TRP A 325 -3.68 8.03 -6.94
N ARG A 326 -4.81 7.32 -7.08
CA ARG A 326 -5.18 6.26 -6.15
C ARG A 326 -4.33 5.03 -6.41
N ARG A 327 -3.51 4.66 -5.44
CA ARG A 327 -2.57 3.55 -5.47
C ARG A 327 -2.69 2.73 -4.20
N TYR A 328 -2.24 1.48 -4.28
CA TYR A 328 -2.33 0.52 -3.19
C TYR A 328 -0.99 -0.18 -3.03
N VAL A 329 -0.63 -0.48 -1.80
CA VAL A 329 0.60 -1.19 -1.46
C VAL A 329 0.42 -2.68 -1.62
N PHE A 330 1.33 -3.30 -2.35
CA PHE A 330 1.40 -4.73 -2.60
C PHE A 330 2.73 -5.28 -2.08
N ALA A 331 2.71 -6.52 -1.63
CA ALA A 331 3.91 -7.26 -1.27
C ALA A 331 3.87 -8.67 -1.87
N GLN A 332 4.99 -9.14 -2.40
CA GLN A 332 5.12 -10.50 -2.92
C GLN A 332 6.54 -11.04 -2.72
N PRO A 333 6.71 -12.37 -2.58
CA PRO A 333 8.04 -12.96 -2.53
C PRO A 333 8.75 -12.76 -3.85
N MET A 334 10.06 -12.53 -3.79
CA MET A 334 10.94 -12.48 -4.95
C MET A 334 12.12 -13.43 -4.81
N LYS A 335 12.78 -13.71 -5.92
CA LYS A 335 13.99 -14.54 -5.95
C LYS A 335 15.22 -13.70 -6.27
N VAL A 336 16.37 -14.18 -5.84
CA VAL A 336 17.67 -13.69 -6.28
C VAL A 336 18.22 -14.66 -7.30
N GLY A 337 18.44 -14.18 -8.51
CA GLY A 337 18.99 -14.98 -9.60
C GLY A 337 20.42 -15.45 -9.33
N SER A 338 20.91 -16.35 -10.18
CA SER A 338 22.27 -16.90 -10.06
C SER A 338 23.36 -15.81 -10.09
N ARG A 339 23.11 -14.73 -10.83
CA ARG A 339 24.01 -13.56 -10.91
C ARG A 339 23.86 -12.54 -9.79
N GLY A 340 23.01 -12.79 -8.78
CA GLY A 340 22.78 -11.85 -7.69
C GLY A 340 21.76 -10.74 -7.98
N LEU A 341 21.09 -10.77 -9.14
CA LEU A 341 20.09 -9.76 -9.53
C LEU A 341 18.69 -10.14 -9.04
N PRO A 342 17.81 -9.14 -8.78
CA PRO A 342 16.43 -9.40 -8.39
C PRO A 342 15.63 -10.04 -9.54
N VAL A 343 14.81 -11.03 -9.21
CA VAL A 343 13.86 -11.70 -10.13
C VAL A 343 12.47 -11.55 -9.51
N LEU A 344 11.71 -10.58 -10.01
CA LEU A 344 10.47 -10.11 -9.39
C LEU A 344 9.25 -10.96 -9.74
N GLY A 345 9.30 -11.69 -10.88
CA GLY A 345 8.14 -12.42 -11.40
C GLY A 345 7.11 -11.48 -12.03
N SER A 346 5.85 -11.87 -11.97
CA SER A 346 4.71 -11.04 -12.38
C SER A 346 4.00 -10.49 -11.15
N PRO A 347 3.36 -9.31 -11.25
CA PRO A 347 2.52 -8.79 -10.18
C PRO A 347 1.45 -9.79 -9.78
N VAL A 348 1.25 -9.93 -8.48
CA VAL A 348 0.19 -10.78 -7.94
C VAL A 348 -1.16 -10.07 -8.06
N ASP A 349 -2.17 -10.79 -8.50
CA ASP A 349 -3.52 -10.25 -8.61
C ASP A 349 -4.10 -9.93 -7.22
N SER A 350 -4.89 -8.87 -7.15
CA SER A 350 -5.69 -8.56 -5.97
C SER A 350 -6.50 -9.80 -5.56
N ASN A 351 -6.51 -10.09 -4.25
CA ASN A 351 -7.24 -11.22 -3.67
C ASN A 351 -6.64 -12.61 -3.92
N THR A 352 -5.46 -12.71 -4.52
CA THR A 352 -4.73 -13.98 -4.54
C THR A 352 -4.27 -14.31 -3.12
N ILE A 353 -4.62 -15.50 -2.65
CA ILE A 353 -4.18 -15.99 -1.34
C ILE A 353 -2.69 -16.32 -1.41
N MET A 354 -1.93 -15.78 -0.48
CA MET A 354 -0.50 -15.94 -0.37
C MET A 354 -0.12 -16.31 1.06
N LEU A 355 0.98 -17.05 1.22
CA LEU A 355 1.55 -17.28 2.54
C LEU A 355 2.22 -16.01 3.06
N ARG A 356 2.06 -15.73 4.35
CA ARG A 356 2.78 -14.65 5.03
C ARG A 356 4.30 -14.88 4.96
N PRO A 357 5.11 -13.81 5.07
CA PRO A 357 6.55 -13.93 5.16
C PRO A 357 6.98 -14.88 6.29
N SER A 358 8.02 -15.66 6.03
CA SER A 358 8.58 -16.53 7.08
C SER A 358 9.09 -15.71 8.27
N GLY A 359 8.88 -16.23 9.49
CA GLY A 359 9.23 -15.54 10.74
C GLY A 359 8.18 -14.52 11.21
N SER A 360 7.07 -14.31 10.50
CA SER A 360 5.93 -13.52 10.99
C SER A 360 5.33 -14.18 12.22
N LYS A 361 4.93 -13.38 13.21
CA LYS A 361 4.23 -13.88 14.40
C LYS A 361 2.82 -14.35 14.02
N GLN A 362 2.36 -15.41 14.67
CA GLN A 362 0.98 -15.87 14.58
C GLN A 362 0.27 -15.48 15.87
N HIS A 363 -0.77 -14.66 15.75
CA HIS A 363 -1.65 -14.33 16.87
C HIS A 363 -2.93 -15.18 16.75
N VAL A 364 -3.39 -15.80 17.82
CA VAL A 364 -4.51 -16.73 17.81
C VAL A 364 -5.81 -16.09 18.30
N GLN A 365 -5.73 -15.20 19.31
CA GLN A 365 -6.89 -14.44 19.83
C GLN A 365 -6.41 -13.12 20.43
N PRO A 366 -7.22 -12.04 20.36
CA PRO A 366 -6.88 -10.78 21.04
C PRO A 366 -6.99 -10.95 22.56
N THR A 367 -5.95 -10.55 23.26
CA THR A 367 -5.89 -10.53 24.72
C THR A 367 -6.01 -9.12 25.28
N SER A 368 -5.73 -8.11 24.46
CA SER A 368 -5.87 -6.70 24.78
C SER A 368 -6.24 -5.88 23.55
N MET A 369 -6.59 -4.62 23.74
CA MET A 369 -6.82 -3.68 22.63
C MET A 369 -5.53 -3.33 21.87
N ASP A 370 -4.35 -3.59 22.45
CA ASP A 370 -3.06 -3.37 21.79
C ASP A 370 -2.76 -4.42 20.68
N ASP A 371 -3.51 -5.52 20.63
CA ASP A 371 -3.34 -6.58 19.62
C ASP A 371 -3.94 -6.21 18.24
N TYR A 372 -4.47 -5.01 18.09
CA TYR A 372 -5.11 -4.54 16.87
C TYR A 372 -4.21 -3.66 16.02
N GLU A 373 -4.21 -3.89 14.70
CA GLU A 373 -3.55 -3.05 13.70
C GLU A 373 -4.53 -1.97 13.20
N TYR A 374 -4.01 -0.76 13.00
CA TYR A 374 -4.79 0.39 12.55
C TYR A 374 -4.69 0.60 11.04
N PHE A 375 -5.83 0.82 10.40
CA PHE A 375 -5.96 1.13 8.97
C PHE A 375 -6.81 2.39 8.80
N GLY A 376 -6.17 3.54 8.60
CA GLY A 376 -6.85 4.83 8.44
C GLY A 376 -5.88 5.94 8.06
N HIS A 377 -6.42 7.09 7.64
CA HIS A 377 -5.65 8.28 7.24
C HIS A 377 -5.60 9.36 8.31
N HIS A 378 -6.52 9.32 9.27
CA HIS A 378 -6.63 10.36 10.29
C HIS A 378 -6.10 9.85 11.63
N GLN A 379 -5.31 10.69 12.30
CA GLN A 379 -4.59 10.32 13.52
C GLN A 379 -5.43 10.24 14.80
N MET A 380 -6.70 9.98 14.73
CA MET A 380 -7.52 9.82 15.94
C MET A 380 -7.60 8.38 16.40
N LEU A 381 -6.47 7.71 16.47
CA LEU A 381 -6.37 6.50 17.26
C LEU A 381 -5.85 6.85 18.66
N ARG A 382 -6.68 6.69 19.67
CA ARG A 382 -6.23 6.60 21.07
C ARG A 382 -6.48 5.19 21.54
N ALA A 383 -5.43 4.42 21.71
CA ALA A 383 -5.51 3.08 22.24
C ALA A 383 -4.96 3.06 23.68
N THR A 384 -5.69 2.39 24.55
CA THR A 384 -5.24 1.94 25.86
C THR A 384 -5.44 0.44 25.94
N PRO A 385 -4.90 -0.30 26.93
CA PRO A 385 -5.17 -1.74 27.04
C PRO A 385 -6.65 -2.11 27.08
N ASP A 386 -7.52 -1.19 27.54
CA ASP A 386 -8.94 -1.45 27.78
C ASP A 386 -9.86 -0.76 26.79
N SER A 387 -9.36 0.13 25.91
CA SER A 387 -10.22 0.89 25.00
C SER A 387 -9.49 1.40 23.76
N ILE A 388 -10.24 1.49 22.65
CA ILE A 388 -9.82 2.10 21.40
C ILE A 388 -10.81 3.19 21.01
N ARG A 389 -10.34 4.41 20.78
CA ARG A 389 -11.13 5.49 20.19
C ARG A 389 -10.72 5.67 18.73
N LEU A 390 -11.68 5.58 17.83
CA LEU A 390 -11.57 5.84 16.41
C LEU A 390 -12.42 7.05 16.03
N GLY A 391 -11.92 7.90 15.13
CA GLY A 391 -12.72 9.04 14.70
C GLY A 391 -12.03 9.89 13.63
N VAL A 392 -12.72 10.97 13.25
CA VAL A 392 -12.21 12.02 12.37
C VAL A 392 -11.80 13.19 13.25
N GLN A 393 -10.58 13.71 13.07
CA GLN A 393 -10.20 14.95 13.77
C GLN A 393 -11.13 16.10 13.37
N PRO A 394 -11.65 16.88 14.31
CA PRO A 394 -12.60 17.96 14.02
C PRO A 394 -12.10 19.01 13.02
N ASN A 395 -10.79 19.14 12.86
CA ASN A 395 -10.12 20.11 12.00
C ASN A 395 -9.27 19.44 10.89
N ALA A 396 -9.40 18.13 10.68
CA ALA A 396 -8.72 17.50 9.55
C ALA A 396 -9.20 18.17 8.26
N PRO A 397 -8.30 18.52 7.33
CA PRO A 397 -8.72 18.96 6.00
C PRO A 397 -9.70 17.92 5.47
N ILE A 398 -10.82 18.37 4.90
CA ILE A 398 -11.75 17.48 4.22
C ILE A 398 -10.98 16.91 3.03
N ASN A 399 -10.14 15.96 3.31
CA ASN A 399 -9.53 15.17 2.27
C ASN A 399 -10.64 14.36 1.63
N THR A 400 -10.68 14.36 0.33
CA THR A 400 -11.63 13.67 -0.52
C THR A 400 -11.69 12.16 -0.31
N TYR A 401 -10.85 11.61 0.57
CA TYR A 401 -10.79 10.20 0.96
C TYR A 401 -11.39 10.00 2.34
N ARG A 402 -12.67 9.68 2.37
CA ARG A 402 -13.31 9.10 3.54
C ARG A 402 -12.79 7.69 3.70
N SER A 403 -11.83 7.49 4.60
CA SER A 403 -11.11 6.22 4.67
C SER A 403 -11.84 5.12 5.43
N GLY A 404 -12.87 5.45 6.22
CA GLY A 404 -13.47 4.50 7.14
C GLY A 404 -12.40 3.99 8.11
N GLU A 405 -12.14 4.75 9.18
CA GLU A 405 -11.13 4.42 10.18
C GLU A 405 -11.42 3.07 10.81
N LYS A 406 -10.46 2.18 10.83
CA LYS A 406 -10.64 0.83 11.37
C LYS A 406 -9.42 0.31 12.08
N VAL A 407 -9.65 -0.55 13.04
CA VAL A 407 -8.65 -1.44 13.63
C VAL A 407 -9.08 -2.87 13.44
N VAL A 408 -8.15 -3.75 13.14
CA VAL A 408 -8.41 -5.17 12.92
C VAL A 408 -7.38 -5.97 13.70
N PHE A 409 -7.83 -7.00 14.40
CA PHE A 409 -6.95 -7.91 15.11
C PHE A 409 -5.97 -8.58 14.15
N SER A 410 -4.69 -8.61 14.51
CA SER A 410 -3.63 -9.12 13.64
C SER A 410 -3.64 -10.65 13.46
N GLY A 411 -4.42 -11.37 14.25
CA GLY A 411 -4.62 -12.81 14.16
C GLY A 411 -5.99 -13.20 13.59
N ALA A 412 -6.23 -14.49 13.46
CA ALA A 412 -7.52 -15.04 13.04
C ALA A 412 -8.34 -15.48 14.25
N VAL A 413 -9.65 -15.26 14.17
CA VAL A 413 -10.63 -15.78 15.13
C VAL A 413 -11.30 -16.99 14.52
N SER A 414 -11.73 -17.93 15.35
CA SER A 414 -12.44 -19.15 14.92
C SER A 414 -13.68 -18.83 14.08
N GLY A 415 -14.13 -19.78 13.26
CA GLY A 415 -15.29 -19.60 12.38
C GLY A 415 -16.58 -19.30 13.14
N ASP A 416 -16.80 -19.94 14.29
CA ASP A 416 -17.92 -19.70 15.21
C ASP A 416 -17.40 -18.95 16.44
N PHE A 417 -18.06 -17.87 16.80
CA PHE A 417 -17.63 -17.01 17.91
C PHE A 417 -18.78 -16.08 18.37
N GLU A 418 -18.58 -15.50 19.51
CA GLU A 418 -19.36 -14.38 20.01
C GLU A 418 -18.43 -13.22 20.35
N VAL A 419 -18.69 -12.02 19.82
CA VAL A 419 -17.97 -10.81 20.14
C VAL A 419 -18.92 -9.73 20.65
N GLY A 420 -18.54 -9.08 21.74
CA GLY A 420 -19.27 -7.96 22.29
C GLY A 420 -18.36 -6.80 22.63
N VAL A 421 -18.82 -5.57 22.36
CA VAL A 421 -18.08 -4.35 22.66
C VAL A 421 -19.04 -3.24 23.13
N THR A 422 -18.59 -2.41 24.05
CA THR A 422 -19.30 -1.19 24.45
C THR A 422 -18.82 -0.04 23.58
N MET A 423 -19.75 0.63 22.90
CA MET A 423 -19.47 1.81 22.05
C MET A 423 -19.97 3.07 22.75
N GLN A 424 -19.16 4.11 22.80
CA GLN A 424 -19.53 5.45 23.23
C GLN A 424 -19.31 6.40 22.06
N PHE A 425 -20.39 6.99 21.54
CA PHE A 425 -20.32 8.01 20.50
C PHE A 425 -19.99 9.38 21.12
N HIS A 426 -19.06 10.12 20.49
CA HIS A 426 -18.68 11.47 20.93
C HIS A 426 -19.37 12.58 20.13
N ASP A 427 -19.77 12.29 18.88
CA ASP A 427 -20.54 13.20 18.01
C ASP A 427 -22.06 13.01 18.14
N GLY A 428 -22.52 12.15 19.07
CA GLY A 428 -23.92 11.87 19.32
C GLY A 428 -24.67 11.42 18.06
N ALA A 429 -25.88 11.96 17.87
CA ALA A 429 -26.75 11.61 16.74
C ALA A 429 -26.24 12.10 15.37
N SER A 430 -25.17 12.89 15.28
CA SER A 430 -24.56 13.29 13.99
C SER A 430 -23.70 12.21 13.38
N SER A 431 -23.25 11.22 14.15
CA SER A 431 -22.41 10.11 13.72
C SER A 431 -23.06 9.30 12.60
N ARG A 432 -22.26 8.90 11.60
CA ARG A 432 -22.76 8.06 10.51
C ARG A 432 -22.82 6.60 10.94
N ASP A 433 -21.69 5.92 11.05
CA ASP A 433 -21.72 4.54 11.54
C ASP A 433 -20.47 4.17 12.36
N ALA A 434 -20.69 3.31 13.37
CA ALA A 434 -19.65 2.65 14.13
C ALA A 434 -20.09 1.24 14.52
N GLY A 435 -19.14 0.28 14.55
CA GLY A 435 -19.49 -1.10 14.87
C GLY A 435 -18.35 -2.08 14.78
N ILE A 436 -18.73 -3.36 14.76
CA ILE A 436 -17.85 -4.53 14.77
C ILE A 436 -17.64 -5.03 13.35
N LEU A 437 -16.38 -5.22 12.98
CA LEU A 437 -15.93 -6.00 11.83
C LEU A 437 -15.74 -7.45 12.28
N PHE A 438 -16.12 -8.41 11.46
CA PHE A 438 -15.95 -9.81 11.79
C PHE A 438 -15.80 -10.69 10.54
N ARG A 439 -15.15 -11.85 10.71
CA ARG A 439 -14.68 -12.71 9.61
C ARG A 439 -13.94 -11.88 8.55
N THR A 440 -13.11 -10.95 9.03
CA THR A 440 -12.42 -9.95 8.21
C THR A 440 -11.09 -10.47 7.71
N THR A 441 -10.83 -10.27 6.42
CA THR A 441 -9.56 -10.62 5.77
C THR A 441 -9.11 -9.50 4.85
N GLY A 442 -7.78 -9.36 4.66
CA GLY A 442 -7.17 -8.38 3.79
C GLY A 442 -7.57 -6.92 4.10
N PRO A 443 -7.55 -6.49 5.38
CA PRO A 443 -7.85 -5.10 5.70
C PRO A 443 -6.81 -4.19 5.06
N SER A 444 -7.27 -3.07 4.53
CA SER A 444 -6.42 -2.01 4.01
C SER A 444 -7.06 -0.64 4.24
N ILE A 445 -6.29 0.43 4.05
CA ILE A 445 -6.81 1.78 4.12
C ILE A 445 -7.80 1.99 2.97
N GLY A 446 -8.96 2.54 3.25
CA GLY A 446 -10.05 2.75 2.30
C GLY A 446 -11.39 2.37 2.88
N TYR A 447 -12.45 2.97 2.34
CA TYR A 447 -13.81 2.93 2.89
C TYR A 447 -14.34 1.51 3.10
N ASP A 448 -14.32 0.68 2.06
CA ASP A 448 -14.75 -0.71 2.06
C ASP A 448 -13.59 -1.67 1.76
N ALA A 449 -12.37 -1.22 2.08
CA ALA A 449 -11.14 -1.92 1.74
C ALA A 449 -10.84 -3.03 2.76
N LEU A 450 -11.69 -4.03 2.77
CA LEU A 450 -11.53 -5.32 3.45
C LEU A 450 -12.54 -6.33 2.87
N ARG A 451 -12.35 -7.59 3.15
CA ARG A 451 -13.35 -8.64 2.93
C ARG A 451 -13.85 -9.12 4.26
N GLY A 452 -15.16 -9.21 4.43
CA GLY A 452 -15.77 -9.60 5.69
C GLY A 452 -17.10 -8.93 5.93
N TYR A 453 -17.59 -9.06 7.14
CA TYR A 453 -18.86 -8.47 7.56
C TYR A 453 -18.64 -7.27 8.46
N PHE A 454 -19.66 -6.41 8.49
CA PHE A 454 -19.77 -5.30 9.42
C PHE A 454 -21.19 -5.29 10.01
N ALA A 455 -21.27 -5.24 11.34
CA ALA A 455 -22.49 -4.94 12.05
C ALA A 455 -22.30 -3.67 12.88
N GLY A 456 -23.18 -2.70 12.76
CA GLY A 456 -22.98 -1.42 13.42
C GLY A 456 -24.25 -0.58 13.56
N LEU A 457 -24.14 0.48 14.35
CA LEU A 457 -25.15 1.50 14.53
C LEU A 457 -24.90 2.67 13.59
N VAL A 458 -26.01 3.22 13.08
CA VAL A 458 -26.07 4.47 12.31
C VAL A 458 -26.88 5.48 13.13
N PRO A 459 -26.28 6.21 14.08
CA PRO A 459 -27.01 7.11 15.00
C PRO A 459 -27.88 8.12 14.28
N ARG A 460 -27.39 8.69 13.18
CA ARG A 460 -28.10 9.70 12.38
C ARG A 460 -29.45 9.25 11.85
N THR A 461 -29.70 7.97 11.70
CA THR A 461 -30.92 7.38 11.16
C THR A 461 -31.54 6.34 12.07
N ASN A 462 -31.02 6.16 13.29
CA ASN A 462 -31.47 5.16 14.26
C ASN A 462 -31.53 3.73 13.69
N LEU A 463 -30.51 3.34 12.90
CA LEU A 463 -30.48 2.02 12.27
C LEU A 463 -29.39 1.15 12.89
N LEU A 464 -29.73 -0.12 13.11
CA LEU A 464 -28.79 -1.20 13.28
C LEU A 464 -28.64 -1.90 11.92
N ILE A 465 -27.42 -1.99 11.40
CA ILE A 465 -27.15 -2.50 10.06
C ILE A 465 -26.23 -3.73 10.10
N LEU A 466 -26.40 -4.60 9.13
CA LEU A 466 -25.49 -5.69 8.80
C LEU A 466 -25.20 -5.63 7.30
N GLY A 467 -23.96 -5.80 6.93
CA GLY A 467 -23.56 -5.94 5.54
C GLY A 467 -22.20 -6.58 5.39
N LYS A 468 -21.77 -6.73 4.16
CA LYS A 468 -20.49 -7.31 3.79
C LYS A 468 -19.74 -6.46 2.78
N MET A 469 -18.42 -6.62 2.77
CA MET A 469 -17.50 -5.93 1.88
C MET A 469 -16.66 -6.95 1.12
N ASP A 470 -16.46 -6.70 -0.18
CA ASP A 470 -15.68 -7.59 -1.07
C ASP A 470 -14.24 -7.07 -1.33
N GLY A 471 -13.82 -6.07 -0.56
CA GLY A 471 -12.55 -5.35 -0.71
C GLY A 471 -12.66 -4.07 -1.53
N MET A 472 -13.84 -3.77 -2.09
CA MET A 472 -14.10 -2.56 -2.88
C MET A 472 -15.49 -1.97 -2.65
N ASN A 473 -16.47 -2.82 -2.40
CA ASN A 473 -17.87 -2.44 -2.38
C ASN A 473 -18.55 -2.91 -1.10
N TRP A 474 -19.45 -2.08 -0.58
CA TRP A 474 -20.38 -2.42 0.46
C TRP A 474 -21.64 -3.03 -0.13
N GLN A 475 -22.10 -4.14 0.45
CA GLN A 475 -23.40 -4.73 0.21
C GLN A 475 -24.15 -4.82 1.52
N GLU A 476 -25.23 -4.05 1.66
CA GLU A 476 -26.10 -4.18 2.80
C GLU A 476 -26.90 -5.50 2.72
N LEU A 477 -26.90 -6.25 3.80
CA LEU A 477 -27.62 -7.52 3.94
C LEU A 477 -28.93 -7.34 4.72
N TYR A 478 -28.90 -6.53 5.77
CA TYR A 478 -30.05 -6.31 6.63
C TYR A 478 -29.94 -4.97 7.37
N ARG A 479 -31.10 -4.35 7.63
CA ARG A 479 -31.23 -3.17 8.51
C ARG A 479 -32.46 -3.29 9.37
N ARG A 480 -32.40 -2.68 10.56
CA ARG A 480 -33.52 -2.56 11.49
C ARG A 480 -33.49 -1.21 12.19
N GLU A 481 -34.66 -0.55 12.33
CA GLU A 481 -34.80 0.62 13.19
C GLU A 481 -34.67 0.20 14.65
N VAL A 482 -33.97 1.02 15.43
CA VAL A 482 -33.73 0.81 16.85
C VAL A 482 -34.04 2.11 17.61
N ASP A 483 -34.70 1.99 18.76
CA ASP A 483 -34.87 3.09 19.68
C ASP A 483 -33.75 3.05 20.71
N ILE A 484 -32.74 3.89 20.53
CA ILE A 484 -31.55 3.89 21.36
C ILE A 484 -31.03 5.30 21.61
N ASP A 485 -30.70 5.59 22.87
CA ASP A 485 -30.02 6.82 23.24
C ASP A 485 -28.50 6.68 23.03
N VAL A 486 -28.00 7.16 21.89
CA VAL A 486 -26.57 7.11 21.53
C VAL A 486 -25.71 8.10 22.34
N THR A 487 -26.28 8.94 23.19
CA THR A 487 -25.52 9.75 24.16
C THR A 487 -25.01 8.90 25.32
N GLN A 488 -25.60 7.73 25.53
CA GLN A 488 -25.18 6.73 26.50
C GLN A 488 -24.33 5.64 25.85
N PRO A 489 -23.49 4.95 26.63
CA PRO A 489 -22.75 3.78 26.12
C PRO A 489 -23.72 2.69 25.66
N VAL A 490 -23.45 2.13 24.46
CA VAL A 490 -24.24 1.07 23.84
C VAL A 490 -23.45 -0.21 23.75
N ARG A 491 -23.98 -1.34 24.22
CA ARG A 491 -23.37 -2.66 24.09
C ARG A 491 -23.84 -3.31 22.79
N LEU A 492 -22.95 -3.40 21.80
CA LEU A 492 -23.18 -4.16 20.57
C LEU A 492 -22.61 -5.57 20.73
N LYS A 493 -23.37 -6.58 20.29
CA LYS A 493 -23.00 -7.97 20.33
C LYS A 493 -23.23 -8.62 18.97
N VAL A 494 -22.30 -9.42 18.51
CA VAL A 494 -22.40 -10.26 17.32
C VAL A 494 -22.08 -11.69 17.70
N SER A 495 -22.98 -12.63 17.37
CA SER A 495 -22.74 -14.06 17.52
C SER A 495 -22.87 -14.73 16.16
N VAL A 496 -21.93 -15.60 15.84
CA VAL A 496 -21.87 -16.31 14.55
C VAL A 496 -21.76 -17.82 14.80
N HIS A 497 -22.69 -18.57 14.22
CA HIS A 497 -22.71 -20.04 14.25
C HIS A 497 -23.00 -20.56 12.84
N GLY A 498 -21.99 -21.15 12.20
CA GLY A 498 -22.06 -21.55 10.80
C GLY A 498 -22.35 -20.34 9.89
N ASP A 499 -23.49 -20.33 9.22
CA ASP A 499 -23.99 -19.25 8.39
C ASP A 499 -24.93 -18.26 9.11
N ARG A 500 -25.35 -18.60 10.34
CA ARG A 500 -26.24 -17.73 11.14
C ARG A 500 -25.44 -16.65 11.83
N ILE A 501 -25.78 -15.40 11.53
CA ILE A 501 -25.25 -14.18 12.13
C ILE A 501 -26.35 -13.57 12.98
N SER A 502 -26.14 -13.40 14.28
CA SER A 502 -27.07 -12.73 15.20
C SER A 502 -26.45 -11.43 15.71
N VAL A 503 -27.21 -10.36 15.67
CA VAL A 503 -26.76 -9.02 16.13
C VAL A 503 -27.71 -8.55 17.22
N GLY A 504 -27.15 -8.12 18.36
CA GLY A 504 -27.90 -7.66 19.52
C GLY A 504 -27.38 -6.35 20.10
N LEU A 505 -28.25 -5.62 20.80
CA LEU A 505 -27.95 -4.36 21.47
C LEU A 505 -28.41 -4.40 22.93
N ASN A 506 -27.54 -3.93 23.85
CA ASN A 506 -27.86 -3.78 25.29
C ASN A 506 -28.46 -5.06 25.91
N GLY A 507 -27.99 -6.24 25.48
CA GLY A 507 -28.47 -7.53 25.96
C GLY A 507 -29.78 -8.00 25.33
N GLN A 508 -30.38 -7.24 24.44
CA GLN A 508 -31.56 -7.65 23.66
C GLN A 508 -31.14 -8.15 22.27
N GLU A 509 -31.79 -9.22 21.79
CA GLU A 509 -31.59 -9.70 20.42
C GLU A 509 -32.22 -8.69 19.45
N GLY A 510 -31.39 -8.16 18.53
CA GLY A 510 -31.83 -7.26 17.49
C GLY A 510 -32.43 -8.01 16.30
N PHE A 511 -31.64 -8.84 15.64
CA PHE A 511 -32.05 -9.69 14.52
C PHE A 511 -31.05 -10.81 14.28
N HIS A 512 -31.43 -11.75 13.42
CA HIS A 512 -30.52 -12.75 12.84
C HIS A 512 -30.66 -12.77 11.31
N PHE A 513 -29.57 -13.17 10.65
CA PHE A 513 -29.49 -13.28 9.21
C PHE A 513 -28.63 -14.49 8.82
N HIS A 514 -28.85 -15.07 7.64
CA HIS A 514 -28.06 -16.19 7.14
C HIS A 514 -27.23 -15.76 5.94
N ASP A 515 -25.91 -15.84 6.04
CA ASP A 515 -24.98 -15.62 4.94
C ASP A 515 -23.70 -16.45 5.17
N SER A 516 -23.28 -17.19 4.15
CA SER A 516 -22.12 -18.08 4.18
C SER A 516 -20.93 -17.59 3.36
N THR A 517 -20.96 -16.32 2.92
CA THR A 517 -19.92 -15.76 2.04
C THR A 517 -18.53 -15.80 2.65
N TYR A 518 -18.41 -15.41 3.93
CA TYR A 518 -17.15 -15.47 4.66
C TYR A 518 -17.29 -16.43 5.85
N LYS A 519 -16.37 -17.39 5.97
CA LYS A 519 -16.45 -18.49 6.94
C LYS A 519 -15.53 -18.31 8.14
N SER A 520 -14.48 -17.53 8.03
CA SER A 520 -13.53 -17.21 9.10
C SER A 520 -12.78 -15.91 8.79
N GLY A 521 -11.97 -15.44 9.72
CA GLY A 521 -11.16 -14.22 9.61
C GLY A 521 -11.02 -13.54 10.96
N SER A 522 -10.51 -12.34 10.94
CA SER A 522 -10.30 -11.52 12.14
C SER A 522 -11.55 -10.77 12.56
N ILE A 523 -11.52 -10.24 13.79
CA ILE A 523 -12.47 -9.25 14.29
C ILE A 523 -11.82 -7.86 14.31
N GLY A 524 -12.63 -6.82 14.33
CA GLY A 524 -12.15 -5.46 14.39
C GLY A 524 -13.25 -4.46 14.70
N PHE A 525 -12.89 -3.18 14.69
CA PHE A 525 -13.83 -2.08 14.87
C PHE A 525 -13.66 -1.09 13.72
N ARG A 526 -14.76 -0.48 13.30
CA ARG A 526 -14.77 0.52 12.24
C ARG A 526 -15.68 1.68 12.62
N VAL A 527 -15.26 2.90 12.23
CA VAL A 527 -16.11 4.09 12.20
C VAL A 527 -16.07 4.71 10.80
N VAL A 528 -17.19 5.30 10.41
CA VAL A 528 -17.30 6.09 9.18
C VAL A 528 -18.02 7.39 9.51
N ASP A 529 -17.39 8.53 9.24
CA ASP A 529 -17.90 9.85 9.58
C ASP A 529 -18.49 9.86 11.02
N ALA A 530 -17.74 9.28 11.97
CA ALA A 530 -18.13 9.13 13.37
C ALA A 530 -16.90 9.17 14.27
N ASP A 531 -17.10 9.57 15.52
CA ASP A 531 -16.11 9.51 16.59
C ASP A 531 -16.67 8.62 17.70
N ALA A 532 -16.05 7.46 17.91
CA ALA A 532 -16.52 6.49 18.89
C ALA A 532 -15.37 5.81 19.64
N THR A 533 -15.61 5.57 20.93
CA THR A 533 -14.74 4.73 21.77
C THR A 533 -15.33 3.33 21.89
N PHE A 534 -14.50 2.32 21.67
CA PHE A 534 -14.78 0.90 21.85
C PHE A 534 -14.09 0.41 23.12
N SER A 535 -14.82 -0.21 24.03
CA SER A 535 -14.31 -0.71 25.33
C SER A 535 -15.04 -2.00 25.75
N ASN A 536 -14.62 -2.61 26.86
CA ASN A 536 -15.24 -3.81 27.41
C ASN A 536 -15.38 -4.92 26.36
N LEU A 537 -14.31 -5.20 25.62
CA LEU A 537 -14.28 -6.28 24.64
C LEU A 537 -14.51 -7.63 25.34
N SER A 538 -15.38 -8.45 24.75
CA SER A 538 -15.51 -9.88 25.08
C SER A 538 -15.47 -10.70 23.79
N VAL A 539 -14.70 -11.78 23.78
CA VAL A 539 -14.61 -12.74 22.66
C VAL A 539 -14.72 -14.14 23.23
N HIS A 540 -15.66 -14.95 22.74
CA HIS A 540 -15.93 -16.30 23.21
C HIS A 540 -16.05 -17.29 22.06
#